data_8917c5fb55e3a5c959729dff9bf0e0f7
#
_entry.id   8917c5fb55e3a5c959729dff9bf0e0f7
#
_cell.length_a   1.000
_cell.length_b   1.000
_cell.length_c   1.000
_cell.angle_alpha   90.00
_cell.angle_beta   90.00
_cell.angle_gamma   90.00
#
_symmetry.space_group_name_H-M   'P 1'
#
loop_
_entity.id
_entity.type
_entity.pdbx_description
1 polymer ?
#
loop_
_entity_poly.entity_id
_entity_poly.type
_entity_poly.pdbx_seq_one_letter_code
_entity_poly.pdbx_strand_id
1 'polypeptide(L)'
;MEFRKVFDTIPEQFDKYRPRYSEELFADLISYADIRPGKKVLELGPGTGQATEPILNTGCNYHAIELGEHLADMMKKKYGKCANFDIVNADFIVHDFGNQRFDMIYSAATIQWIPEDIAFQKTFDLLKPGGVLAMLLTKADY
;
A
#
# COMPACT_ATOMS: atom_id res chain seq x y z
N MET A 1 6.64 -8.66 21.08
CA MET A 1 6.57 -7.72 19.94
C MET A 1 5.60 -8.25 18.90
N GLU A 2 4.76 -7.40 18.42
CA GLU A 2 3.89 -7.75 17.33
C GLU A 2 4.70 -7.95 16.04
N PHE A 3 4.47 -9.07 15.34
CA PHE A 3 5.26 -9.44 14.17
C PHE A 3 5.19 -8.39 13.04
N ARG A 4 4.04 -7.74 12.89
CA ARG A 4 3.86 -6.70 11.88
C ARG A 4 4.81 -5.51 12.04
N LYS A 5 5.32 -5.27 13.24
CA LYS A 5 6.19 -4.13 13.56
C LYS A 5 7.67 -4.45 13.49
N VAL A 6 8.06 -5.71 13.27
CA VAL A 6 9.47 -6.07 13.31
C VAL A 6 10.29 -5.32 12.26
N PHE A 7 9.72 -5.07 11.09
CA PHE A 7 10.42 -4.39 10.01
C PHE A 7 10.55 -2.88 10.23
N ASP A 8 9.76 -2.29 11.13
CA ASP A 8 9.89 -0.88 11.48
C ASP A 8 11.20 -0.56 12.19
N THR A 9 11.80 -1.55 12.85
CA THR A 9 13.03 -1.37 13.62
C THR A 9 14.29 -1.37 12.75
N ILE A 10 14.21 -1.89 11.52
CA ILE A 10 15.35 -2.01 10.60
C ILE A 10 14.99 -1.55 9.18
N PRO A 11 14.36 -0.37 8.99
CA PRO A 11 13.80 0.00 7.68
C PRO A 11 14.83 0.13 6.56
N GLU A 12 16.03 0.65 6.85
CA GLU A 12 17.07 0.81 5.83
C GLU A 12 17.60 -0.53 5.35
N GLN A 13 17.83 -1.47 6.27
CA GLN A 13 18.27 -2.81 5.92
C GLN A 13 17.17 -3.55 5.17
N PHE A 14 15.92 -3.38 5.59
CA PHE A 14 14.79 -4.00 4.94
C PHE A 14 14.64 -3.53 3.49
N ASP A 15 14.79 -2.23 3.25
CA ASP A 15 14.73 -1.68 1.90
C ASP A 15 15.83 -2.28 1.00
N LYS A 16 17.05 -2.42 1.53
CA LYS A 16 18.18 -2.96 0.77
C LYS A 16 17.94 -4.39 0.28
N TYR A 17 17.34 -5.24 1.11
CA TYR A 17 17.17 -6.66 0.81
C TYR A 17 15.79 -7.05 0.34
N ARG A 18 14.83 -6.12 0.38
CA ARG A 18 13.47 -6.40 -0.04
C ARG A 18 13.41 -6.68 -1.55
N PRO A 19 12.69 -7.75 -1.96
CA PRO A 19 12.49 -8.02 -3.39
C PRO A 19 11.83 -6.86 -4.10
N ARG A 20 12.23 -6.62 -5.34
CA ARG A 20 11.61 -5.59 -6.19
C ARG A 20 10.59 -6.23 -7.11
N TYR A 21 9.53 -5.51 -7.41
CA TYR A 21 8.51 -5.94 -8.35
C TYR A 21 8.86 -5.43 -9.76
N SER A 22 8.44 -6.16 -10.80
CA SER A 22 8.73 -5.77 -12.18
C SER A 22 7.88 -4.59 -12.62
N GLU A 23 8.41 -3.82 -13.57
CA GLU A 23 7.66 -2.72 -14.19
C GLU A 23 6.43 -3.25 -14.94
N GLU A 24 6.53 -4.43 -15.54
CA GLU A 24 5.43 -5.07 -16.26
C GLU A 24 4.25 -5.37 -15.34
N LEU A 25 4.53 -5.83 -14.11
CA LEU A 25 3.48 -6.09 -13.13
C LEU A 25 2.67 -4.84 -12.85
N PHE A 26 3.34 -3.71 -12.64
CA PHE A 26 2.64 -2.44 -12.38
C PHE A 26 1.90 -1.92 -13.61
N ALA A 27 2.48 -2.06 -14.79
CA ALA A 27 1.81 -1.67 -16.02
C ALA A 27 0.50 -2.44 -16.21
N ASP A 28 0.53 -3.75 -15.95
CA ASP A 28 -0.66 -4.60 -16.05
C ASP A 28 -1.70 -4.22 -14.99
N LEU A 29 -1.27 -3.97 -13.76
CA LEU A 29 -2.16 -3.57 -12.68
C LEU A 29 -2.83 -2.22 -12.97
N ILE A 30 -2.06 -1.23 -13.41
CA ILE A 30 -2.54 0.10 -13.75
C ILE A 30 -3.58 0.02 -14.87
N SER A 31 -3.31 -0.79 -15.89
CA SER A 31 -4.24 -0.99 -17.00
C SER A 31 -5.51 -1.71 -16.55
N TYR A 32 -5.38 -2.79 -15.79
CA TYR A 32 -6.52 -3.58 -15.33
C TYR A 32 -7.45 -2.76 -14.45
N ALA A 33 -6.91 -2.00 -13.52
CA ALA A 33 -7.69 -1.21 -12.56
C ALA A 33 -8.01 0.21 -13.06
N ASP A 34 -7.55 0.58 -14.25
CA ASP A 34 -7.73 1.90 -14.85
C ASP A 34 -7.26 3.03 -13.92
N ILE A 35 -6.03 2.90 -13.42
CA ILE A 35 -5.46 3.88 -12.48
C ILE A 35 -4.92 5.08 -13.24
N ARG A 36 -5.44 6.26 -12.91
CA ARG A 36 -5.16 7.52 -13.59
C ARG A 36 -5.57 8.68 -12.68
N PRO A 37 -5.27 9.94 -13.06
CA PRO A 37 -5.76 11.09 -12.29
C PRO A 37 -7.28 11.03 -12.11
N GLY A 38 -7.74 11.32 -10.89
CA GLY A 38 -9.16 11.21 -10.51
C GLY A 38 -9.54 9.90 -9.85
N LYS A 39 -8.71 8.87 -9.97
CA LYS A 39 -8.90 7.61 -9.25
C LYS A 39 -8.28 7.69 -7.87
N LYS A 40 -8.93 7.06 -6.89
CA LYS A 40 -8.49 7.05 -5.50
C LYS A 40 -7.96 5.68 -5.13
N VAL A 41 -6.73 5.63 -4.63
CA VAL A 41 -6.01 4.39 -4.35
C VAL A 41 -5.52 4.37 -2.91
N LEU A 42 -5.64 3.22 -2.27
CA LEU A 42 -5.10 2.98 -0.93
C LEU A 42 -4.07 1.85 -0.98
N GLU A 43 -2.86 2.12 -0.50
CA GLU A 43 -1.84 1.10 -0.29
C GLU A 43 -1.77 0.72 1.19
N LEU A 44 -1.84 -0.58 1.47
CA LEU A 44 -1.69 -1.13 2.82
C LEU A 44 -0.23 -1.47 3.07
N GLY A 45 0.37 -0.83 4.06
CA GLY A 45 1.72 -1.14 4.49
C GLY A 45 2.79 -0.93 3.42
N PRO A 46 2.97 0.31 2.93
CA PRO A 46 3.95 0.56 1.85
C PRO A 46 5.39 0.22 2.22
N GLY A 47 5.71 0.14 3.51
CA GLY A 47 7.07 -0.14 3.96
C GLY A 47 8.02 0.97 3.53
N THR A 48 9.02 0.62 2.74
CA THR A 48 9.99 1.59 2.19
C THR A 48 9.63 2.08 0.78
N GLY A 49 8.45 1.70 0.27
CA GLY A 49 7.89 2.28 -0.95
C GLY A 49 8.18 1.53 -2.25
N GLN A 50 8.53 0.24 -2.20
CA GLN A 50 8.84 -0.54 -3.40
C GLN A 50 7.68 -0.62 -4.39
N ALA A 51 6.44 -0.60 -3.88
CA ALA A 51 5.24 -0.68 -4.72
C ALA A 51 4.49 0.65 -4.80
N THR A 52 5.05 1.73 -4.26
CA THR A 52 4.39 3.03 -4.16
C THR A 52 4.59 3.87 -5.41
N GLU A 53 5.84 4.04 -5.83
CA GLU A 53 6.20 5.02 -6.86
C GLU A 53 5.50 4.77 -8.20
N PRO A 54 5.42 3.53 -8.70
CA PRO A 54 4.74 3.29 -9.97
C PRO A 54 3.26 3.70 -9.95
N ILE A 55 2.59 3.50 -8.81
CA ILE A 55 1.18 3.88 -8.67
C ILE A 55 1.04 5.38 -8.46
N LEU A 56 1.87 5.97 -7.59
CA LEU A 56 1.88 7.40 -7.34
C LEU A 56 2.12 8.20 -8.62
N ASN A 57 3.02 7.72 -9.49
CA ASN A 57 3.39 8.38 -10.73
C ASN A 57 2.27 8.41 -11.78
N THR A 58 1.20 7.65 -11.59
CA THR A 58 0.02 7.74 -12.47
C THR A 58 -0.73 9.06 -12.30
N GLY A 59 -0.44 9.81 -11.25
CA GLY A 59 -1.19 11.02 -10.91
C GLY A 59 -2.49 10.75 -10.16
N CYS A 60 -2.76 9.50 -9.79
CA CYS A 60 -3.94 9.16 -9.00
C CYS A 60 -3.90 9.83 -7.62
N ASN A 61 -5.04 9.85 -6.95
CA ASN A 61 -5.14 10.33 -5.58
C ASN A 61 -4.68 9.20 -4.65
N TYR A 62 -3.41 9.22 -4.27
CA TYR A 62 -2.76 8.13 -3.56
C TYR A 62 -2.85 8.32 -2.04
N HIS A 63 -3.27 7.26 -1.37
CA HIS A 63 -3.30 7.18 0.09
C HIS A 63 -2.57 5.93 0.55
N ALA A 64 -1.90 6.03 1.69
CA ALA A 64 -1.26 4.88 2.31
C ALA A 64 -1.59 4.82 3.80
N ILE A 65 -1.61 3.63 4.34
CA ILE A 65 -1.68 3.39 5.78
C ILE A 65 -0.53 2.49 6.19
N GLU A 66 0.30 2.96 7.13
CA GLU A 66 1.50 2.27 7.57
C GLU A 66 1.51 2.13 9.09
N LEU A 67 1.64 0.91 9.58
CA LEU A 67 1.68 0.61 11.01
C LEU A 67 2.97 1.08 11.66
N GLY A 68 4.11 0.98 10.96
CA GLY A 68 5.43 1.35 11.48
C GLY A 68 5.67 2.85 11.45
N GLU A 69 5.94 3.45 12.61
CA GLU A 69 6.16 4.89 12.73
C GLU A 69 7.35 5.36 11.90
N HIS A 70 8.48 4.64 11.98
CA HIS A 70 9.69 4.99 11.24
C HIS A 70 9.50 4.84 9.74
N LEU A 71 8.80 3.79 9.32
CA LEU A 71 8.48 3.58 7.90
C LEU A 71 7.56 4.67 7.36
N ALA A 72 6.54 5.07 8.14
CA ALA A 72 5.65 6.16 7.75
C ALA A 72 6.43 7.48 7.62
N ASP A 73 7.35 7.76 8.54
CA ASP A 73 8.18 8.96 8.47
C ASP A 73 9.10 8.96 7.25
N MET A 74 9.70 7.82 6.92
CA MET A 74 10.52 7.69 5.72
C MET A 74 9.71 7.98 4.45
N MET A 75 8.49 7.47 4.38
CA MET A 75 7.60 7.71 3.25
C MET A 75 7.22 9.19 3.13
N LYS A 76 6.93 9.84 4.24
CA LYS A 76 6.64 11.29 4.26
C LYS A 76 7.82 12.10 3.75
N LYS A 77 9.04 11.75 4.15
CA LYS A 77 10.25 12.44 3.68
C LYS A 77 10.47 12.20 2.18
N LYS A 78 10.18 11.02 1.70
CA LYS A 78 10.43 10.63 0.31
C LYS A 78 9.40 11.22 -0.65
N TYR A 79 8.12 11.22 -0.28
CA TYR A 79 7.02 11.56 -1.19
C TYR A 79 6.14 12.73 -0.70
N GLY A 80 6.38 13.27 0.49
CA GLY A 80 5.50 14.26 1.09
C GLY A 80 5.35 15.56 0.30
N LYS A 81 6.25 15.84 -0.66
CA LYS A 81 6.14 17.00 -1.54
C LYS A 81 5.20 16.75 -2.74
N CYS A 82 4.83 15.51 -2.99
CA CYS A 82 3.90 15.18 -4.07
C CYS A 82 2.48 15.58 -3.64
N ALA A 83 1.82 16.42 -4.43
CA ALA A 83 0.50 16.94 -4.09
C ALA A 83 -0.57 15.83 -3.99
N ASN A 84 -0.36 14.72 -4.70
CA ASN A 84 -1.31 13.61 -4.74
C ASN A 84 -0.97 12.48 -3.76
N PHE A 85 -0.04 12.71 -2.83
CA PHE A 85 0.41 11.72 -1.84
C PHE A 85 -0.14 12.04 -0.46
N ASP A 86 -0.64 11.02 0.23
CA ASP A 86 -1.06 11.11 1.63
C ASP A 86 -0.74 9.79 2.34
N ILE A 87 -0.34 9.86 3.60
CA ILE A 87 -0.07 8.67 4.41
C ILE A 87 -0.50 8.90 5.86
N VAL A 88 -1.08 7.86 6.45
CA VAL A 88 -1.41 7.84 7.88
C VAL A 88 -0.63 6.74 8.58
N ASN A 89 -0.07 7.05 9.74
CA ASN A 89 0.58 6.06 10.61
C ASN A 89 -0.48 5.49 11.55
N ALA A 90 -1.03 4.34 11.18
CA ALA A 90 -2.12 3.72 11.91
C ALA A 90 -2.19 2.22 11.61
N ASP A 91 -2.98 1.51 12.42
CA ASP A 91 -3.29 0.11 12.20
C ASP A 91 -4.54 0.00 11.34
N PHE A 92 -4.41 -0.65 10.18
CA PHE A 92 -5.53 -0.83 9.25
C PHE A 92 -6.74 -1.51 9.90
N ILE A 93 -6.50 -2.43 10.85
CA ILE A 93 -7.58 -3.20 11.49
C ILE A 93 -8.54 -2.28 12.24
N VAL A 94 -8.02 -1.22 12.87
CA VAL A 94 -8.81 -0.35 13.75
C VAL A 94 -9.02 1.06 13.22
N HIS A 95 -8.30 1.45 12.17
CA HIS A 95 -8.40 2.81 11.63
C HIS A 95 -9.78 3.06 11.00
N ASP A 96 -10.37 4.20 11.34
CA ASP A 96 -11.66 4.62 10.77
C ASP A 96 -11.41 5.52 9.55
N PHE A 97 -11.80 5.03 8.38
CA PHE A 97 -11.68 5.76 7.12
C PHE A 97 -12.87 6.69 6.85
N GLY A 98 -13.88 6.69 7.74
CA GLY A 98 -15.07 7.51 7.54
C GLY A 98 -15.80 7.14 6.25
N ASN A 99 -16.11 8.16 5.44
CA ASN A 99 -16.83 7.98 4.18
C ASN A 99 -15.92 7.78 2.98
N GLN A 100 -14.60 7.65 3.21
CA GLN A 100 -13.66 7.42 2.11
C GLN A 100 -13.91 6.07 1.46
N ARG A 101 -13.90 6.06 0.13
CA ARG A 101 -14.00 4.83 -0.67
C ARG A 101 -12.98 4.91 -1.79
N PHE A 102 -12.47 3.74 -2.18
CA PHE A 102 -11.31 3.66 -3.07
C PHE A 102 -11.65 2.90 -4.35
N ASP A 103 -11.02 3.30 -5.43
CA ASP A 103 -11.11 2.58 -6.71
C ASP A 103 -10.22 1.34 -6.71
N MET A 104 -9.09 1.41 -6.01
CA MET A 104 -8.21 0.26 -5.82
C MET A 104 -7.63 0.29 -4.39
N ILE A 105 -7.56 -0.88 -3.78
CA ILE A 105 -6.79 -1.11 -2.56
C ILE A 105 -5.77 -2.18 -2.89
N TYR A 106 -4.49 -1.93 -2.59
CA TYR A 106 -3.45 -2.92 -2.88
C TYR A 106 -2.45 -3.03 -1.75
N SER A 107 -1.79 -4.18 -1.71
CA SER A 107 -0.77 -4.47 -0.73
C SER A 107 0.35 -5.29 -1.36
N ALA A 108 1.58 -4.93 -1.03
CA ALA A 108 2.75 -5.68 -1.44
C ALA A 108 3.25 -6.49 -0.23
N ALA A 109 2.76 -7.73 -0.13
CA ALA A 109 3.13 -8.70 0.92
C ALA A 109 2.67 -8.33 2.35
N THR A 110 1.93 -7.25 2.54
CA THR A 110 1.53 -6.79 3.88
C THR A 110 0.22 -7.43 4.35
N ILE A 111 -0.73 -7.62 3.46
CA ILE A 111 -2.08 -8.09 3.83
C ILE A 111 -2.06 -9.46 4.51
N GLN A 112 -1.05 -10.28 4.24
CA GLN A 112 -0.90 -11.60 4.86
C GLN A 112 -0.69 -11.53 6.39
N TRP A 113 -0.30 -10.36 6.93
CA TRP A 113 -0.12 -10.15 8.37
C TRP A 113 -1.42 -9.81 9.08
N ILE A 114 -2.50 -9.56 8.33
CA ILE A 114 -3.81 -9.18 8.86
C ILE A 114 -4.70 -10.42 8.83
N PRO A 115 -5.50 -10.70 9.90
CA PRO A 115 -6.46 -11.80 9.84
C PRO A 115 -7.30 -11.72 8.59
N GLU A 116 -7.41 -12.85 7.88
CA GLU A 116 -7.99 -12.90 6.54
C GLU A 116 -9.42 -12.36 6.50
N ASP A 117 -10.24 -12.76 7.47
CA ASP A 117 -11.64 -12.32 7.56
C ASP A 117 -11.76 -10.81 7.72
N ILE A 118 -10.92 -10.21 8.57
CA ILE A 118 -10.89 -8.76 8.80
C ILE A 118 -10.39 -8.05 7.54
N ALA A 119 -9.31 -8.56 6.94
CA ALA A 119 -8.70 -7.93 5.77
C ALA A 119 -9.69 -7.87 4.61
N PHE A 120 -10.32 -8.97 4.27
CA PHE A 120 -11.22 -9.02 3.13
C PHE A 120 -12.52 -8.25 3.38
N GLN A 121 -13.11 -8.37 4.57
CA GLN A 121 -14.34 -7.65 4.88
C GLN A 121 -14.12 -6.13 4.86
N LYS A 122 -13.05 -5.67 5.50
CA LYS A 122 -12.76 -4.24 5.57
C LYS A 122 -12.42 -3.67 4.20
N THR A 123 -11.62 -4.36 3.41
CA THR A 123 -11.29 -3.90 2.04
C THR A 123 -12.51 -3.88 1.16
N PHE A 124 -13.38 -4.88 1.26
CA PHE A 124 -14.64 -4.90 0.52
C PHE A 124 -15.49 -3.66 0.84
N ASP A 125 -15.62 -3.35 2.14
CA ASP A 125 -16.42 -2.21 2.59
C ASP A 125 -15.84 -0.85 2.13
N LEU A 126 -14.53 -0.78 1.93
CA LEU A 126 -13.85 0.44 1.53
C LEU A 126 -13.75 0.62 0.01
N LEU A 127 -14.02 -0.41 -0.76
CA LEU A 127 -13.97 -0.33 -2.22
C LEU A 127 -15.26 0.26 -2.77
N LYS A 128 -15.11 1.11 -3.79
CA LYS A 128 -16.24 1.54 -4.62
C LYS A 128 -16.78 0.33 -5.40
N PRO A 129 -18.06 0.36 -5.83
CA PRO A 129 -18.56 -0.65 -6.77
C PRO A 129 -17.64 -0.77 -7.99
N GLY A 130 -17.24 -1.97 -8.33
CA GLY A 130 -16.29 -2.22 -9.42
C GLY A 130 -14.82 -1.97 -9.06
N GLY A 131 -14.54 -1.62 -7.81
CA GLY A 131 -13.18 -1.42 -7.34
C GLY A 131 -12.38 -2.72 -7.28
N VAL A 132 -11.06 -2.59 -7.22
CA VAL A 132 -10.11 -3.71 -7.31
C VAL A 132 -9.33 -3.85 -6.00
N LEU A 133 -9.27 -5.06 -5.47
CA LEU A 133 -8.31 -5.43 -4.43
C LEU A 133 -7.17 -6.19 -5.10
N ALA A 134 -5.94 -5.67 -4.97
CA ALA A 134 -4.76 -6.30 -5.54
C ALA A 134 -3.77 -6.70 -4.45
N MET A 135 -3.31 -7.94 -4.49
CA MET A 135 -2.25 -8.43 -3.61
C MET A 135 -1.03 -8.78 -4.46
N LEU A 136 0.07 -8.06 -4.22
CA LEU A 136 1.31 -8.26 -4.97
C LEU A 136 2.21 -9.19 -4.18
N LEU A 137 2.53 -10.31 -4.75
CA LEU A 137 3.37 -11.33 -4.12
C LEU A 137 4.61 -11.54 -4.99
N THR A 138 5.76 -11.67 -4.33
CA THR A 138 6.97 -12.07 -5.02
C THR A 138 7.15 -13.58 -4.90
N LYS A 139 7.53 -14.21 -5.99
CA LYS A 139 7.88 -15.62 -5.98
C LYS A 139 9.35 -15.74 -5.59
N ALA A 140 9.62 -16.51 -4.55
CA ALA A 140 11.00 -16.78 -4.15
C ALA A 140 11.64 -17.73 -5.16
N ASP A 141 12.87 -17.39 -5.58
CA ASP A 141 13.70 -18.27 -6.37
C ASP A 141 14.58 -19.09 -5.42
N TYR A 142 14.35 -20.37 -5.40
CA TYR A 142 15.15 -21.28 -4.60
C TYR A 142 16.07 -22.11 -5.49
#